data_948374dd5ffe291104c6e818b151b138
#
_entry.id   948374dd5ffe291104c6e818b151b138
#
_cell.length_a   1.000
_cell.length_b   1.000
_cell.length_c   1.000
_cell.angle_alpha   90.00
_cell.angle_beta   90.00
_cell.angle_gamma   90.00
#
_symmetry.space_group_name_H-M   'P 1'
#
loop_
_entity.id
_entity.type
_entity.pdbx_description
1 polymer ?
#
loop_
_entity_poly.entity_id
_entity_poly.type
_entity_poly.pdbx_seq_one_letter_code
_entity_poly.pdbx_strand_id
1 'polypeptide(L)'
;YNPRPDYPFTPGYEMSGVVDAIGEGVEGFSLGQRVVAAMPNGGQSSHTVVAANRALVLPEEVSLETAASIPVTYLTAHHMLHYLGHMKKGDSVLIHGGAGGVGTAALQLCQWAGVDKVWATASGHKASTIQKFGGVAIDRHNEDFVDIIKQATNGKGVDHVLDPIGGDNLARSLSVLKEGGRLYTYG
;
A
#
# COMPACT_ATOMS: atom_id res chain seq x y z
N TYR A 1 -15.23 6.54 5.82
CA TYR A 1 -14.74 6.29 7.18
C TYR A 1 -15.91 6.31 8.16
N ASN A 2 -16.05 5.28 8.94
CA ASN A 2 -17.09 5.20 9.96
C ASN A 2 -16.48 4.54 11.22
N PRO A 3 -16.56 5.15 12.43
CA PRO A 3 -17.22 6.42 12.69
C PRO A 3 -16.39 7.64 12.27
N ARG A 4 -17.06 8.74 11.89
CA ARG A 4 -16.38 10.03 11.72
C ARG A 4 -15.89 10.52 13.07
N PRO A 5 -14.67 11.09 13.16
CA PRO A 5 -14.23 11.70 14.41
C PRO A 5 -15.06 12.95 14.74
N ASP A 6 -15.21 13.24 16.02
CA ASP A 6 -15.83 14.49 16.48
C ASP A 6 -14.96 15.69 16.10
N TYR A 7 -15.58 16.81 15.76
CA TYR A 7 -14.90 18.06 15.45
C TYR A 7 -14.70 18.92 16.71
N PRO A 8 -13.56 19.63 16.85
CA PRO A 8 -12.40 19.63 15.95
C PRO A 8 -11.50 18.40 16.13
N PHE A 9 -10.87 17.89 15.04
CA PHE A 9 -9.88 16.83 15.13
C PHE A 9 -8.66 17.15 14.23
N THR A 10 -7.51 16.57 14.57
CA THR A 10 -6.30 16.63 13.74
C THR A 10 -6.25 15.38 12.85
N PRO A 11 -6.18 15.51 11.52
CA PRO A 11 -6.08 14.35 10.62
C PRO A 11 -4.70 13.69 10.68
N GLY A 12 -4.53 12.58 9.91
CA GLY A 12 -3.28 11.84 9.78
C GLY A 12 -3.35 10.48 10.46
N TYR A 13 -3.11 9.42 9.69
CA TYR A 13 -3.19 8.02 10.14
C TYR A 13 -1.83 7.42 10.46
N GLU A 14 -0.76 8.13 10.16
CA GLU A 14 0.62 7.69 10.34
C GLU A 14 1.52 8.86 10.70
N MET A 15 2.63 8.56 11.37
CA MET A 15 3.66 9.54 11.70
C MET A 15 4.99 8.84 11.96
N SER A 16 6.06 9.59 11.89
CA SER A 16 7.34 9.27 12.50
C SER A 16 7.80 10.44 13.35
N GLY A 17 8.61 10.18 14.35
CA GLY A 17 9.08 11.23 15.25
C GLY A 17 10.05 10.71 16.28
N VAL A 18 10.24 11.52 17.31
CA VAL A 18 11.12 11.23 18.44
C VAL A 18 10.29 11.24 19.73
N VAL A 19 10.50 10.25 20.56
CA VAL A 19 9.82 10.15 21.86
C VAL A 19 10.31 11.27 22.78
N ASP A 20 9.41 12.16 23.18
CA ASP A 20 9.70 13.28 24.09
C ASP A 20 9.05 13.11 25.47
N ALA A 21 8.04 12.21 25.58
CA ALA A 21 7.45 11.83 26.85
C ALA A 21 6.99 10.36 26.81
N ILE A 22 6.97 9.70 27.97
CA ILE A 22 6.54 8.30 28.13
C ILE A 22 5.48 8.27 29.24
N GLY A 23 4.33 7.67 28.95
CA GLY A 23 3.25 7.51 29.91
C GLY A 23 3.61 6.52 31.02
N GLU A 24 2.87 6.60 32.13
CA GLU A 24 3.04 5.70 33.27
C GLU A 24 2.82 4.23 32.85
N GLY A 25 3.70 3.33 33.28
CA GLY A 25 3.62 1.89 33.00
C GLY A 25 3.97 1.49 31.55
N VAL A 26 4.41 2.41 30.72
CA VAL A 26 4.88 2.07 29.35
C VAL A 26 6.31 1.58 29.41
N GLU A 27 6.52 0.38 28.89
CA GLU A 27 7.83 -0.27 28.76
C GLU A 27 8.28 -0.38 27.29
N GLY A 28 9.58 -0.59 27.06
CA GLY A 28 10.15 -0.83 25.74
C GLY A 28 10.47 0.42 24.90
N PHE A 29 10.28 1.63 25.46
CA PHE A 29 10.63 2.90 24.82
C PHE A 29 11.53 3.75 25.71
N SER A 30 12.31 4.64 25.10
CA SER A 30 13.19 5.58 25.78
C SER A 30 13.02 6.99 25.21
N LEU A 31 13.25 8.02 26.03
CA LEU A 31 13.29 9.41 25.56
C LEU A 31 14.40 9.58 24.51
N GLY A 32 14.10 10.36 23.48
CA GLY A 32 15.01 10.55 22.34
C GLY A 32 14.97 9.42 21.31
N GLN A 33 14.25 8.34 21.55
CA GLN A 33 14.15 7.22 20.61
C GLN A 33 13.31 7.58 19.37
N ARG A 34 13.80 7.19 18.21
CA ARG A 34 13.11 7.39 16.92
C ARG A 34 12.05 6.31 16.74
N VAL A 35 10.84 6.72 16.38
CA VAL A 35 9.69 5.82 16.23
C VAL A 35 8.88 6.13 14.98
N VAL A 36 8.15 5.14 14.53
CA VAL A 36 7.07 5.26 13.54
C VAL A 36 5.79 4.69 14.14
N ALA A 37 4.64 5.25 13.82
CA ALA A 37 3.38 4.77 14.35
C ALA A 37 2.23 4.90 13.35
N ALA A 38 1.23 4.00 13.51
CA ALA A 38 -0.07 4.10 12.87
C ALA A 38 -1.12 4.48 13.91
N MET A 39 -2.03 5.39 13.55
CA MET A 39 -3.03 5.93 14.47
C MET A 39 -4.35 6.24 13.73
N PRO A 40 -5.49 6.35 14.44
CA PRO A 40 -6.76 6.66 13.79
C PRO A 40 -6.87 8.13 13.33
N ASN A 41 -6.11 9.02 13.96
CA ASN A 41 -6.01 10.47 13.66
C ASN A 41 -4.83 11.06 14.45
N GLY A 42 -4.50 12.33 14.22
CA GLY A 42 -3.47 13.05 14.98
C GLY A 42 -2.09 13.08 14.35
N GLY A 43 -1.85 12.36 13.24
CA GLY A 43 -0.53 12.27 12.60
C GLY A 43 -0.04 13.61 12.01
N GLN A 44 -0.95 14.51 11.61
CA GLN A 44 -0.61 15.82 11.05
C GLN A 44 -0.48 16.88 12.16
N SER A 45 0.42 16.65 13.10
CA SER A 45 0.70 17.57 14.22
C SER A 45 2.19 17.57 14.57
N SER A 46 2.63 18.63 15.28
CA SER A 46 4.00 18.71 15.80
C SER A 46 4.26 17.71 16.94
N HIS A 47 3.23 17.40 17.71
CA HIS A 47 3.26 16.43 18.81
C HIS A 47 1.94 15.64 18.83
N THR A 48 2.03 14.37 19.16
CA THR A 48 0.85 13.51 19.30
C THR A 48 1.09 12.45 20.36
N VAL A 49 0.00 11.92 20.91
CA VAL A 49 0.05 10.80 21.85
C VAL A 49 -0.35 9.53 21.12
N VAL A 50 0.48 8.51 21.21
CA VAL A 50 0.27 7.23 20.54
C VAL A 50 0.30 6.11 21.56
N ALA A 51 -0.61 5.16 21.45
CA ALA A 51 -0.56 3.95 22.26
C ALA A 51 0.72 3.14 21.92
N ALA A 52 1.44 2.69 22.92
CA ALA A 52 2.73 2.01 22.78
C ALA A 52 2.68 0.81 21.81
N ASN A 53 1.58 0.05 21.82
CA ASN A 53 1.37 -1.09 20.92
C ASN A 53 1.13 -0.71 19.44
N ARG A 54 1.09 0.58 19.11
CA ARG A 54 0.96 1.10 17.74
C ARG A 54 2.23 1.80 17.24
N ALA A 55 3.24 1.87 18.08
CA ALA A 55 4.53 2.47 17.76
C ALA A 55 5.60 1.38 17.61
N LEU A 56 6.52 1.61 16.67
CA LEU A 56 7.68 0.76 16.44
C LEU A 56 8.94 1.61 16.47
N VAL A 57 9.98 1.08 17.09
CA VAL A 57 11.32 1.70 17.08
C VAL A 57 11.89 1.63 15.68
N LEU A 58 12.41 2.75 15.19
CA LEU A 58 13.02 2.84 13.87
C LEU A 58 14.49 2.40 13.91
N PRO A 59 14.95 1.60 12.94
CA PRO A 59 16.37 1.40 12.67
C PRO A 59 17.07 2.72 12.35
N GLU A 60 18.36 2.82 12.68
CA GLU A 60 19.14 4.05 12.47
C GLU A 60 19.26 4.44 10.99
N GLU A 61 19.23 3.46 10.10
CA GLU A 61 19.37 3.63 8.65
C GLU A 61 18.14 4.22 7.97
N VAL A 62 16.96 4.18 8.63
CA VAL A 62 15.70 4.67 8.08
C VAL A 62 15.47 6.11 8.51
N SER A 63 15.37 7.05 7.56
CA SER A 63 15.05 8.45 7.88
C SER A 63 13.61 8.61 8.39
N LEU A 64 13.35 9.63 9.19
CA LEU A 64 11.99 9.93 9.69
C LEU A 64 11.04 10.19 8.52
N GLU A 65 11.47 10.90 7.48
CA GLU A 65 10.68 11.20 6.29
C GLU A 65 10.26 9.93 5.55
N THR A 66 11.20 8.99 5.38
CA THR A 66 10.89 7.68 4.78
C THR A 66 9.92 6.91 5.67
N ALA A 67 10.19 6.84 6.97
CA ALA A 67 9.37 6.10 7.91
C ALA A 67 7.92 6.60 7.98
N ALA A 68 7.71 7.92 7.89
CA ALA A 68 6.38 8.54 7.92
C ALA A 68 5.46 8.08 6.77
N SER A 69 6.00 7.54 5.69
CA SER A 69 5.24 7.09 4.51
C SER A 69 4.98 5.57 4.48
N ILE A 70 5.45 4.83 5.49
CA ILE A 70 5.42 3.36 5.48
C ILE A 70 4.12 2.78 6.07
N PRO A 71 3.63 3.17 7.25
CA PRO A 71 2.63 2.39 7.96
C PRO A 71 1.35 2.15 7.15
N VAL A 72 0.69 3.19 6.68
CA VAL A 72 -0.59 3.03 5.98
C VAL A 72 -0.41 2.35 4.64
N THR A 73 0.59 2.75 3.86
CA THR A 73 0.78 2.26 2.50
C THR A 73 1.23 0.80 2.47
N TYR A 74 2.25 0.46 3.25
CA TYR A 74 2.79 -0.90 3.26
C TYR A 74 1.92 -1.88 4.04
N LEU A 75 1.32 -1.48 5.18
CA LEU A 75 0.39 -2.35 5.90
C LEU A 75 -0.84 -2.67 5.04
N THR A 76 -1.37 -1.71 4.30
CA THR A 76 -2.50 -1.93 3.37
C THR A 76 -2.11 -2.91 2.27
N ALA A 77 -0.99 -2.69 1.59
CA ALA A 77 -0.52 -3.56 0.52
C ALA A 77 -0.18 -4.97 1.05
N HIS A 78 0.51 -5.06 2.19
CA HIS A 78 0.88 -6.32 2.83
C HIS A 78 -0.36 -7.11 3.27
N HIS A 79 -1.34 -6.44 3.88
CA HIS A 79 -2.58 -7.08 4.31
C HIS A 79 -3.32 -7.73 3.13
N MET A 80 -3.45 -7.00 2.01
CA MET A 80 -4.10 -7.53 0.80
C MET A 80 -3.32 -8.69 0.18
N LEU A 81 -2.04 -8.49 -0.08
CA LEU A 81 -1.24 -9.44 -0.86
C LEU A 81 -0.79 -10.66 -0.04
N HIS A 82 -0.33 -10.46 1.19
CA HIS A 82 0.20 -11.54 2.01
C HIS A 82 -0.83 -12.15 2.95
N TYR A 83 -1.51 -11.33 3.76
CA TYR A 83 -2.42 -11.87 4.78
C TYR A 83 -3.71 -12.45 4.17
N LEU A 84 -4.40 -11.69 3.33
CA LEU A 84 -5.63 -12.15 2.65
C LEU A 84 -5.32 -12.98 1.39
N GLY A 85 -4.31 -12.57 0.65
CA GLY A 85 -3.97 -13.08 -0.67
C GLY A 85 -3.15 -14.36 -0.64
N HIS A 86 -2.31 -14.52 0.37
CA HIS A 86 -1.30 -15.57 0.42
C HIS A 86 -0.45 -15.59 -0.87
N MET A 87 -0.12 -14.38 -1.37
CA MET A 87 0.67 -14.17 -2.58
C MET A 87 2.00 -14.93 -2.48
N LYS A 88 2.39 -15.58 -3.55
CA LYS A 88 3.59 -16.39 -3.63
C LYS A 88 4.31 -16.22 -4.97
N LYS A 89 5.54 -16.67 -5.04
CA LYS A 89 6.30 -16.74 -6.27
C LYS A 89 5.52 -17.50 -7.36
N GLY A 90 5.48 -16.93 -8.55
CA GLY A 90 4.76 -17.46 -9.71
C GLY A 90 3.32 -16.95 -9.85
N ASP A 91 2.78 -16.24 -8.86
CA ASP A 91 1.51 -15.53 -9.00
C ASP A 91 1.68 -14.33 -9.95
N SER A 92 0.57 -13.81 -10.42
CA SER A 92 0.47 -12.64 -11.29
C SER A 92 -0.44 -11.58 -10.67
N VAL A 93 -0.05 -10.30 -10.78
CA VAL A 93 -0.70 -9.20 -10.07
C VAL A 93 -1.02 -8.04 -11.02
N LEU A 94 -2.23 -7.51 -10.94
CA LEU A 94 -2.61 -6.23 -11.52
C LEU A 94 -2.85 -5.20 -10.41
N ILE A 95 -2.21 -4.04 -10.50
CA ILE A 95 -2.31 -2.96 -9.51
C ILE A 95 -2.87 -1.72 -10.18
N HIS A 96 -4.09 -1.30 -9.85
CA HIS A 96 -4.59 0.01 -10.27
C HIS A 96 -4.00 1.12 -9.40
N GLY A 97 -3.66 2.24 -10.02
CA GLY A 97 -2.99 3.33 -9.31
C GLY A 97 -1.55 3.00 -8.88
N GLY A 98 -0.82 2.25 -9.69
CA GLY A 98 0.50 1.69 -9.38
C GLY A 98 1.59 2.67 -8.98
N ALA A 99 1.47 3.95 -9.38
CA ALA A 99 2.40 5.02 -9.00
C ALA A 99 1.95 5.81 -7.75
N GLY A 100 0.86 5.39 -7.09
CA GLY A 100 0.42 5.93 -5.79
C GLY A 100 1.14 5.27 -4.60
N GLY A 101 0.85 5.73 -3.39
CA GLY A 101 1.49 5.22 -2.16
C GLY A 101 1.34 3.71 -1.99
N VAL A 102 0.09 3.21 -1.94
CA VAL A 102 -0.17 1.76 -1.83
C VAL A 102 0.31 1.01 -3.07
N GLY A 103 0.17 1.60 -4.27
CA GLY A 103 0.63 0.99 -5.51
C GLY A 103 2.15 0.74 -5.53
N THR A 104 2.94 1.73 -5.15
CA THR A 104 4.41 1.58 -5.07
C THR A 104 4.84 0.63 -3.97
N ALA A 105 4.15 0.60 -2.84
CA ALA A 105 4.38 -0.38 -1.78
C ALA A 105 4.07 -1.81 -2.29
N ALA A 106 2.94 -2.00 -2.97
CA ALA A 106 2.55 -3.29 -3.55
C ALA A 106 3.57 -3.79 -4.60
N LEU A 107 4.05 -2.91 -5.49
CA LEU A 107 5.11 -3.24 -6.46
C LEU A 107 6.37 -3.77 -5.77
N GLN A 108 6.83 -3.08 -4.72
CA GLN A 108 8.02 -3.48 -3.97
C GLN A 108 7.80 -4.82 -3.24
N LEU A 109 6.64 -5.04 -2.63
CA LEU A 109 6.29 -6.31 -1.99
C LEU A 109 6.23 -7.46 -3.01
N CYS A 110 5.69 -7.23 -4.22
CA CYS A 110 5.71 -8.20 -5.31
C CYS A 110 7.15 -8.55 -5.73
N GLN A 111 8.00 -7.54 -5.90
CA GLN A 111 9.42 -7.74 -6.23
C GLN A 111 10.14 -8.54 -5.14
N TRP A 112 9.94 -8.18 -3.87
CA TRP A 112 10.53 -8.89 -2.74
C TRP A 112 10.06 -10.36 -2.64
N ALA A 113 8.78 -10.62 -2.93
CA ALA A 113 8.22 -11.98 -2.95
C ALA A 113 8.62 -12.81 -4.18
N GLY A 114 9.33 -12.23 -5.15
CA GLY A 114 9.74 -12.88 -6.39
C GLY A 114 8.56 -13.12 -7.34
N VAL A 115 7.60 -12.22 -7.36
CA VAL A 115 6.49 -12.22 -8.34
C VAL A 115 7.00 -11.58 -9.63
N ASP A 116 7.03 -12.36 -10.71
CA ASP A 116 7.62 -11.92 -11.99
C ASP A 116 6.61 -11.19 -12.91
N LYS A 117 5.31 -11.41 -12.70
CA LYS A 117 4.24 -10.91 -13.58
C LYS A 117 3.40 -9.86 -12.87
N VAL A 118 3.87 -8.63 -12.89
CA VAL A 118 3.18 -7.49 -12.28
C VAL A 118 2.87 -6.43 -13.33
N TRP A 119 1.60 -6.11 -13.51
CA TRP A 119 1.13 -4.99 -14.32
C TRP A 119 0.58 -3.91 -13.41
N ALA A 120 0.76 -2.65 -13.78
CA ALA A 120 0.21 -1.57 -12.99
C ALA A 120 -0.27 -0.40 -13.86
N THR A 121 -1.47 0.09 -13.56
CA THR A 121 -2.04 1.23 -14.29
C THR A 121 -1.63 2.54 -13.63
N ALA A 122 -1.25 3.52 -14.44
CA ALA A 122 -1.00 4.91 -14.03
C ALA A 122 -1.20 5.85 -15.22
N SER A 123 -1.05 7.18 -15.00
CA SER A 123 -0.90 8.11 -16.12
C SER A 123 0.48 7.91 -16.76
N GLY A 124 0.57 8.02 -18.11
CA GLY A 124 1.78 7.65 -18.85
C GLY A 124 3.07 8.33 -18.37
N HIS A 125 3.00 9.60 -17.93
CA HIS A 125 4.16 10.33 -17.37
C HIS A 125 4.72 9.70 -16.06
N LYS A 126 3.96 8.78 -15.41
CA LYS A 126 4.39 8.05 -14.20
C LYS A 126 4.85 6.62 -14.49
N ALA A 127 4.95 6.22 -15.75
CA ALA A 127 5.35 4.86 -16.14
C ALA A 127 6.71 4.46 -15.55
N SER A 128 7.67 5.39 -15.52
CA SER A 128 9.01 5.16 -14.97
C SER A 128 9.00 4.74 -13.50
N THR A 129 8.03 5.22 -12.71
CA THR A 129 7.87 4.81 -11.31
C THR A 129 7.53 3.32 -11.20
N ILE A 130 6.62 2.82 -12.04
CA ILE A 130 6.23 1.41 -12.07
C ILE A 130 7.39 0.55 -12.55
N GLN A 131 8.05 0.96 -13.63
CA GLN A 131 9.18 0.24 -14.22
C GLN A 131 10.38 0.12 -13.27
N LYS A 132 10.64 1.16 -12.46
CA LYS A 132 11.68 1.15 -11.41
C LYS A 132 11.56 -0.04 -10.47
N PHE A 133 10.34 -0.50 -10.18
CA PHE A 133 10.06 -1.63 -9.31
C PHE A 133 9.71 -2.92 -10.09
N GLY A 134 10.12 -3.00 -11.36
CA GLY A 134 9.97 -4.22 -12.16
C GLY A 134 8.57 -4.48 -12.70
N GLY A 135 7.62 -3.54 -12.54
CA GLY A 135 6.27 -3.67 -13.08
C GLY A 135 6.17 -3.25 -14.55
N VAL A 136 5.22 -3.83 -15.27
CA VAL A 136 4.80 -3.40 -16.61
C VAL A 136 3.77 -2.27 -16.46
N ALA A 137 4.14 -1.07 -16.91
CA ALA A 137 3.24 0.08 -16.84
C ALA A 137 2.19 0.02 -17.94
N ILE A 138 0.94 0.32 -17.58
CA ILE A 138 -0.20 0.48 -18.50
C ILE A 138 -0.70 1.92 -18.36
N ASP A 139 -0.70 2.68 -19.46
CA ASP A 139 -1.23 4.04 -19.46
C ASP A 139 -2.77 4.02 -19.45
N ARG A 140 -3.36 4.30 -18.30
CA ARG A 140 -4.81 4.29 -18.09
C ARG A 140 -5.62 5.20 -19.03
N HIS A 141 -4.99 6.13 -19.73
CA HIS A 141 -5.66 7.07 -20.64
C HIS A 141 -5.64 6.63 -22.11
N ASN A 142 -4.61 5.86 -22.48
CA ASN A 142 -4.36 5.51 -23.88
C ASN A 142 -4.38 4.00 -24.13
N GLU A 143 -4.40 3.18 -23.07
CA GLU A 143 -4.33 1.72 -23.19
C GLU A 143 -5.47 1.04 -22.42
N ASP A 144 -5.96 -0.07 -22.94
CA ASP A 144 -6.98 -0.91 -22.27
C ASP A 144 -6.29 -2.04 -21.49
N PHE A 145 -6.35 -1.96 -20.17
CA PHE A 145 -5.74 -2.98 -19.32
C PHE A 145 -6.37 -4.36 -19.49
N VAL A 146 -7.67 -4.44 -19.86
CA VAL A 146 -8.36 -5.72 -20.05
C VAL A 146 -7.75 -6.47 -21.22
N ASP A 147 -7.55 -5.77 -22.35
CA ASP A 147 -6.97 -6.36 -23.56
C ASP A 147 -5.52 -6.76 -23.32
N ILE A 148 -4.72 -5.91 -22.66
CA ILE A 148 -3.32 -6.17 -22.33
C ILE A 148 -3.20 -7.41 -21.43
N ILE A 149 -3.98 -7.49 -20.36
CA ILE A 149 -3.93 -8.63 -19.44
C ILE A 149 -4.39 -9.92 -20.13
N LYS A 150 -5.49 -9.88 -20.86
CA LYS A 150 -5.97 -11.06 -21.60
C LYS A 150 -4.95 -11.56 -22.61
N GLN A 151 -4.33 -10.66 -23.36
CA GLN A 151 -3.27 -11.02 -24.29
C GLN A 151 -2.05 -11.62 -23.58
N ALA A 152 -1.55 -10.96 -22.54
CA ALA A 152 -0.36 -11.37 -21.81
C ALA A 152 -0.54 -12.70 -21.04
N THR A 153 -1.78 -13.06 -20.69
CA THR A 153 -2.12 -14.27 -19.95
C THR A 153 -2.77 -15.36 -20.81
N ASN A 154 -2.86 -15.17 -22.13
CA ASN A 154 -3.58 -16.06 -23.04
C ASN A 154 -5.03 -16.31 -22.57
N GLY A 155 -5.71 -15.26 -22.10
CA GLY A 155 -7.07 -15.29 -21.61
C GLY A 155 -7.26 -15.88 -20.20
N LYS A 156 -6.21 -16.34 -19.55
CA LYS A 156 -6.31 -16.97 -18.21
C LYS A 156 -6.58 -15.98 -17.08
N GLY A 157 -6.16 -14.73 -17.25
CA GLY A 157 -6.26 -13.69 -16.20
C GLY A 157 -5.15 -13.77 -15.15
N VAL A 158 -5.26 -12.89 -14.13
CA VAL A 158 -4.27 -12.73 -13.05
C VAL A 158 -4.76 -13.30 -11.73
N ASP A 159 -3.82 -13.61 -10.83
CA ASP A 159 -4.10 -14.15 -9.50
C ASP A 159 -4.68 -13.09 -8.55
N HIS A 160 -4.16 -11.86 -8.64
CA HIS A 160 -4.51 -10.79 -7.72
C HIS A 160 -4.78 -9.50 -8.49
N VAL A 161 -5.83 -8.77 -8.10
CA VAL A 161 -6.10 -7.40 -8.56
C VAL A 161 -6.29 -6.48 -7.36
N LEU A 162 -5.53 -5.39 -7.31
CA LEU A 162 -5.67 -4.33 -6.32
C LEU A 162 -6.40 -3.16 -6.96
N ASP A 163 -7.61 -2.84 -6.49
CA ASP A 163 -8.48 -1.83 -7.09
C ASP A 163 -8.95 -0.76 -6.10
N PRO A 164 -8.29 0.41 -6.05
CA PRO A 164 -8.75 1.57 -5.29
C PRO A 164 -9.73 2.46 -6.08
N ILE A 165 -10.06 2.12 -7.33
CA ILE A 165 -10.86 2.94 -8.22
C ILE A 165 -12.35 2.68 -8.04
N GLY A 166 -12.75 1.40 -7.99
CA GLY A 166 -14.14 1.01 -7.85
C GLY A 166 -15.00 1.33 -9.08
N GLY A 167 -16.31 1.45 -8.86
CA GLY A 167 -17.27 1.80 -9.93
C GLY A 167 -17.19 0.83 -11.12
N ASP A 168 -17.23 1.38 -12.33
CA ASP A 168 -17.15 0.59 -13.58
C ASP A 168 -15.82 -0.16 -13.72
N ASN A 169 -14.75 0.33 -13.09
CA ASN A 169 -13.47 -0.34 -13.10
C ASN A 169 -13.53 -1.71 -12.43
N LEU A 170 -14.38 -1.86 -11.42
CA LEU A 170 -14.53 -3.09 -10.65
C LEU A 170 -14.97 -4.28 -11.52
N ALA A 171 -15.98 -4.09 -12.36
CA ALA A 171 -16.47 -5.13 -13.30
C ALA A 171 -15.38 -5.51 -14.32
N ARG A 172 -14.63 -4.54 -14.81
CA ARG A 172 -13.51 -4.77 -15.71
C ARG A 172 -12.37 -5.51 -15.01
N SER A 173 -12.05 -5.17 -13.76
CA SER A 173 -11.07 -5.84 -12.92
C SER A 173 -11.44 -7.31 -12.68
N LEU A 174 -12.72 -7.60 -12.41
CA LEU A 174 -13.23 -8.97 -12.29
C LEU A 174 -13.05 -9.77 -13.59
N SER A 175 -13.22 -9.13 -14.76
CA SER A 175 -13.10 -9.80 -16.07
C SER A 175 -11.68 -10.27 -16.42
N VAL A 176 -10.68 -9.80 -15.70
CA VAL A 176 -9.27 -10.18 -15.87
C VAL A 176 -8.72 -11.05 -14.75
N LEU A 177 -9.55 -11.43 -13.78
CA LEU A 177 -9.17 -12.42 -12.78
C LEU A 177 -9.21 -13.82 -13.38
N LYS A 178 -8.25 -14.65 -13.01
CA LYS A 178 -8.32 -16.09 -13.26
C LYS A 178 -9.32 -16.75 -12.30
N GLU A 179 -9.74 -17.95 -12.62
CA GLU A 179 -10.54 -18.77 -11.70
C GLU A 179 -9.80 -18.94 -10.35
N GLY A 180 -10.48 -18.65 -9.23
CA GLY A 180 -9.90 -18.63 -7.89
C GLY A 180 -9.03 -17.42 -7.58
N GLY A 181 -8.87 -16.48 -8.50
CA GLY A 181 -8.17 -15.21 -8.27
C GLY A 181 -8.89 -14.31 -7.25
N ARG A 182 -8.19 -13.30 -6.74
CA ARG A 182 -8.68 -12.40 -5.69
C ARG A 182 -8.64 -10.95 -6.13
N LEU A 183 -9.75 -10.26 -5.91
CA LEU A 183 -9.86 -8.82 -6.09
C LEU A 183 -9.94 -8.14 -4.72
N TYR A 184 -9.11 -7.12 -4.51
CA TYR A 184 -9.08 -6.30 -3.30
C TYR A 184 -9.54 -4.90 -3.64
N THR A 185 -10.67 -4.48 -3.07
CA THR A 185 -11.12 -3.09 -3.14
C THR A 185 -10.71 -2.38 -1.86
N TYR A 186 -10.15 -1.18 -1.99
CA TYR A 186 -9.67 -0.40 -0.85
C TYR A 186 -9.68 1.11 -1.17
N GLY A 187 -9.64 1.97 -0.14
CA GLY A 187 -9.63 3.42 -0.27
C GLY A 187 -9.75 4.14 1.04
#